data_b3804f1c378d099f8e4ca515ebe2d201
#
_entry.id   b3804f1c378d099f8e4ca515ebe2d201
#
_cell.length_a   1.000
_cell.length_b   1.000
_cell.length_c   1.000
_cell.angle_alpha   90.00
_cell.angle_beta   90.00
_cell.angle_gamma   90.00
#
_symmetry.space_group_name_H-M   'P 1'
#
loop_
_entity.id
_entity.type
_entity.pdbx_description
1 polymer ?
#
loop_
_entity_poly.entity_id
_entity_poly.type
_entity_poly.pdbx_seq_one_letter_code
_entity_poly.pdbx_strand_id
1 'polypeptide(L)'
;MFMTMKQNFYHLGIACAVAILVVYRINGLAFLLTLAATIALNDASSHYILKEGITRLRPCHVLPDLEMIIRCSNSFSFPSNHASNTFAAATLMSLCFRNTTFLAIAFALLVCYSRVYLKVHYPSDILGGAIYGSLIGYLCYRHIYTRILKFIKP
;
A
#
# COMPACT_ATOMS: atom_id res chain seq x y z
N MET A 1 -12.77 19.04 -11.90
CA MET A 1 -12.39 17.70 -12.40
C MET A 1 -11.62 16.86 -11.36
N PHE A 2 -10.66 17.39 -10.61
CA PHE A 2 -9.89 16.64 -9.59
C PHE A 2 -10.72 16.15 -8.37
N MET A 3 -11.72 16.90 -7.92
CA MET A 3 -12.58 16.50 -6.79
C MET A 3 -13.48 15.30 -7.10
N THR A 4 -13.96 15.18 -8.32
CA THR A 4 -14.85 14.08 -8.75
C THR A 4 -14.13 12.73 -8.74
N MET A 5 -12.82 12.70 -9.06
CA MET A 5 -12.04 11.45 -9.05
C MET A 5 -11.78 10.92 -7.62
N LYS A 6 -11.51 11.81 -6.65
CA LYS A 6 -11.34 11.37 -5.25
C LYS A 6 -12.61 10.73 -4.68
N GLN A 7 -13.78 11.31 -4.95
CA GLN A 7 -15.06 10.76 -4.48
C GLN A 7 -15.32 9.35 -5.03
N ASN A 8 -15.04 9.11 -6.32
CA ASN A 8 -15.23 7.79 -6.93
C ASN A 8 -14.32 6.72 -6.30
N PHE A 9 -13.09 7.08 -5.90
CA PHE A 9 -12.18 6.17 -5.20
C PHE A 9 -12.69 5.80 -3.80
N TYR A 10 -13.33 6.73 -3.06
CA TYR A 10 -13.92 6.42 -1.77
C TYR A 10 -15.10 5.46 -1.91
N HIS A 11 -15.99 5.69 -2.87
CA HIS A 11 -17.12 4.79 -3.13
C HIS A 11 -16.67 3.38 -3.51
N LEU A 12 -15.66 3.27 -4.36
CA LEU A 12 -15.07 1.98 -4.73
C LEU A 12 -14.45 1.28 -3.51
N GLY A 13 -13.71 2.01 -2.68
CA GLY A 13 -13.12 1.48 -1.46
C GLY A 13 -14.17 0.95 -0.48
N ILE A 14 -15.25 1.72 -0.26
CA ILE A 14 -16.38 1.30 0.58
C ILE A 14 -17.07 0.06 -0.02
N ALA A 15 -17.34 0.05 -1.32
CA ALA A 15 -17.95 -1.11 -1.98
C ALA A 15 -17.10 -2.38 -1.84
N CYS A 16 -15.78 -2.27 -2.02
CA CYS A 16 -14.84 -3.38 -1.80
C CYS A 16 -14.86 -3.85 -0.34
N ALA A 17 -14.86 -2.94 0.63
CA ALA A 17 -14.92 -3.29 2.05
C ALA A 17 -16.23 -4.02 2.40
N VAL A 18 -17.36 -3.52 1.90
CA VAL A 18 -18.67 -4.19 2.06
C VAL A 18 -18.67 -5.57 1.42
N ALA A 19 -18.17 -5.70 0.20
CA ALA A 19 -18.08 -6.99 -0.49
C ALA A 19 -17.23 -7.99 0.32
N ILE A 20 -16.09 -7.57 0.86
CA ILE A 20 -15.23 -8.39 1.72
C ILE A 20 -15.98 -8.84 2.97
N LEU A 21 -16.73 -7.95 3.63
CA LEU A 21 -17.53 -8.29 4.81
C LEU A 21 -18.66 -9.27 4.48
N VAL A 22 -19.36 -9.08 3.36
CA VAL A 22 -20.45 -9.96 2.94
C VAL A 22 -19.94 -11.37 2.60
N VAL A 23 -18.85 -11.46 1.83
CA VAL A 23 -18.31 -12.74 1.35
C VAL A 23 -17.56 -13.48 2.45
N TYR A 24 -16.70 -12.80 3.20
CA TYR A 24 -15.79 -13.43 4.17
C TYR A 24 -16.24 -13.27 5.63
N ARG A 25 -17.32 -12.53 5.87
CA ARG A 25 -17.94 -12.35 7.20
C ARG A 25 -16.89 -11.95 8.26
N ILE A 26 -16.75 -12.76 9.30
CA ILE A 26 -15.84 -12.50 10.42
C ILE A 26 -14.36 -12.49 10.00
N ASN A 27 -13.96 -13.33 9.02
CA ASN A 27 -12.61 -13.28 8.47
C ASN A 27 -12.37 -11.98 7.70
N GLY A 28 -13.41 -11.46 7.02
CA GLY A 28 -13.39 -10.17 6.35
C GLY A 28 -13.22 -9.01 7.33
N LEU A 29 -13.92 -9.03 8.46
CA LEU A 29 -13.75 -8.03 9.50
C LEU A 29 -12.33 -8.05 10.09
N ALA A 30 -11.82 -9.23 10.45
CA ALA A 30 -10.45 -9.40 10.93
C ALA A 30 -9.42 -8.89 9.91
N PHE A 31 -9.64 -9.16 8.62
CA PHE A 31 -8.81 -8.66 7.53
C PHE A 31 -8.83 -7.13 7.47
N LEU A 32 -10.00 -6.49 7.46
CA LEU A 32 -10.11 -5.02 7.34
C LEU A 32 -9.49 -4.29 8.53
N LEU A 33 -9.67 -4.79 9.75
CA LEU A 33 -9.02 -4.26 10.95
C LEU A 33 -7.50 -4.39 10.86
N THR A 34 -7.03 -5.56 10.41
CA THR A 34 -5.59 -5.80 10.22
C THR A 34 -5.03 -4.93 9.09
N LEU A 35 -5.77 -4.75 8.00
CA LEU A 35 -5.36 -3.90 6.87
C LEU A 35 -5.19 -2.44 7.32
N ALA A 36 -6.14 -1.90 8.08
CA ALA A 36 -6.04 -0.54 8.61
C ALA A 36 -4.80 -0.38 9.50
N ALA A 37 -4.55 -1.32 10.41
CA ALA A 37 -3.35 -1.33 11.24
C ALA A 37 -2.06 -1.48 10.40
N THR A 38 -2.09 -2.33 9.37
CA THR A 38 -0.95 -2.54 8.46
C THR A 38 -0.57 -1.26 7.74
N ILE A 39 -1.55 -0.56 7.16
CA ILE A 39 -1.29 0.70 6.45
C ILE A 39 -0.78 1.78 7.40
N ALA A 40 -1.38 1.91 8.59
CA ALA A 40 -0.93 2.89 9.58
C ALA A 40 0.50 2.64 10.05
N LEU A 41 0.85 1.39 10.36
CA LEU A 41 2.21 0.99 10.75
C LEU A 41 3.21 1.18 9.61
N ASN A 42 2.82 0.82 8.39
CA ASN A 42 3.67 0.95 7.21
C ASN A 42 3.96 2.43 6.90
N ASP A 43 2.95 3.30 6.91
CA ASP A 43 3.13 4.73 6.66
C ASP A 43 3.98 5.38 7.74
N ALA A 44 3.70 5.12 9.02
CA ALA A 44 4.45 5.69 10.12
C ALA A 44 5.93 5.25 10.08
N SER A 45 6.20 3.95 9.99
CA SER A 45 7.57 3.43 9.98
C SER A 45 8.33 3.79 8.70
N SER A 46 7.68 3.79 7.55
CA SER A 46 8.28 4.24 6.29
C SER A 46 8.65 5.73 6.35
N HIS A 47 7.79 6.57 6.91
CA HIS A 47 8.03 8.01 7.00
C HIS A 47 9.13 8.34 8.01
N TYR A 48 8.97 7.93 9.26
CA TYR A 48 9.85 8.35 10.34
C TYR A 48 11.20 7.61 10.40
N ILE A 49 11.27 6.39 9.83
CA ILE A 49 12.51 5.59 9.89
C ILE A 49 13.24 5.62 8.55
N LEU A 50 12.56 5.24 7.46
CA LEU A 50 13.25 5.03 6.20
C LEU A 50 13.43 6.33 5.41
N LYS A 51 12.41 7.17 5.31
CA LYS A 51 12.52 8.43 4.54
C LYS A 51 13.46 9.41 5.19
N GLU A 52 13.33 9.61 6.50
CA GLU A 52 14.20 10.52 7.24
C GLU A 52 15.64 9.97 7.37
N GLY A 53 15.81 8.64 7.39
CA GLY A 53 17.13 8.02 7.45
C GLY A 53 17.89 8.05 6.12
N ILE A 54 17.20 7.97 4.97
CA ILE A 54 17.84 7.88 3.64
C ILE A 54 17.86 9.23 2.90
N THR A 55 16.88 10.09 3.14
CA THR A 55 16.78 11.47 2.62
C THR A 55 16.97 11.63 1.10
N ARG A 56 16.58 10.61 0.32
CA ARG A 56 16.74 10.60 -1.14
C ARG A 56 15.79 11.60 -1.81
N LEU A 57 16.33 12.50 -2.63
CA LEU A 57 15.54 13.42 -3.44
C LEU A 57 14.79 12.68 -4.57
N ARG A 58 13.63 13.18 -4.94
CA ARG A 58 12.82 12.64 -6.04
C ARG A 58 13.42 13.02 -7.41
N PRO A 59 13.13 12.22 -8.47
CA PRO A 59 13.54 12.58 -9.84
C PRO A 59 13.15 14.02 -10.22
N CYS A 60 11.97 14.45 -9.85
CA CYS A 60 11.42 15.77 -10.14
C CYS A 60 12.13 16.94 -9.42
N HIS A 61 12.93 16.69 -8.40
CA HIS A 61 13.76 17.69 -7.72
C HIS A 61 15.21 17.74 -8.24
N VAL A 62 15.62 16.70 -8.95
CA VAL A 62 17.03 16.54 -9.38
C VAL A 62 17.17 16.82 -10.87
N LEU A 63 16.12 16.57 -11.65
CA LEU A 63 16.12 16.70 -13.12
C LEU A 63 15.30 17.93 -13.51
N PRO A 64 15.93 19.10 -13.74
CA PRO A 64 15.21 20.37 -13.99
C PRO A 64 14.38 20.36 -15.28
N ASP A 65 14.79 19.59 -16.30
CA ASP A 65 14.12 19.51 -17.60
C ASP A 65 13.04 18.42 -17.66
N LEU A 66 12.68 17.82 -16.50
CA LEU A 66 11.72 16.75 -16.45
C LEU A 66 10.29 17.31 -16.56
N GLU A 67 9.66 17.13 -17.71
CA GLU A 67 8.22 17.42 -17.85
C GLU A 67 7.42 16.55 -16.86
N MET A 68 6.77 17.23 -15.91
CA MET A 68 5.99 16.59 -14.86
C MET A 68 4.51 16.50 -15.24
N ILE A 69 3.95 15.29 -15.18
CA ILE A 69 2.52 15.04 -15.43
C ILE A 69 1.67 15.44 -14.21
N ILE A 70 2.25 15.34 -13.01
CA ILE A 70 1.59 15.68 -11.74
C ILE A 70 2.54 16.50 -10.86
N ARG A 71 1.96 17.21 -9.88
CA ARG A 71 2.77 17.98 -8.91
C ARG A 71 3.70 17.06 -8.11
N CYS A 72 4.97 17.46 -8.03
CA CYS A 72 5.95 16.78 -7.19
C CYS A 72 5.65 16.97 -5.69
N SER A 73 5.83 15.93 -4.90
CA SER A 73 5.69 15.99 -3.45
C SER A 73 7.01 16.44 -2.82
N ASN A 74 6.92 17.20 -1.72
CA ASN A 74 8.08 17.65 -0.96
C ASN A 74 8.69 16.57 -0.04
N SER A 75 8.07 15.38 0.07
CA SER A 75 8.62 14.28 0.85
C SER A 75 9.72 13.54 0.11
N PHE A 76 10.64 12.90 0.85
CA PHE A 76 11.72 12.08 0.28
C PHE A 76 11.21 10.95 -0.62
N SER A 77 12.06 10.51 -1.57
CA SER A 77 11.70 9.55 -2.61
C SER A 77 11.65 8.11 -2.10
N PHE A 78 12.66 7.68 -1.33
CA PHE A 78 12.80 6.30 -0.89
C PHE A 78 12.28 6.07 0.53
N PRO A 79 11.57 4.97 0.75
CA PRO A 79 10.90 4.13 -0.24
C PRO A 79 9.62 4.78 -0.78
N SER A 80 9.06 4.23 -1.86
CA SER A 80 7.75 4.66 -2.36
C SER A 80 6.63 4.16 -1.46
N ASN A 81 5.89 5.07 -0.78
CA ASN A 81 4.75 4.70 0.07
C ASN A 81 3.62 4.03 -0.72
N HIS A 82 3.41 4.42 -1.99
CA HIS A 82 2.40 3.75 -2.81
C HIS A 82 2.77 2.28 -3.08
N ALA A 83 4.03 2.01 -3.41
CA ALA A 83 4.52 0.64 -3.59
C ALA A 83 4.44 -0.14 -2.28
N SER A 84 4.93 0.45 -1.19
CA SER A 84 4.93 -0.18 0.13
C SER A 84 3.52 -0.52 0.61
N ASN A 85 2.57 0.42 0.56
CA ASN A 85 1.18 0.20 0.99
C ASN A 85 0.46 -0.83 0.13
N THR A 86 0.63 -0.77 -1.20
CA THR A 86 -0.04 -1.73 -2.09
C THR A 86 0.51 -3.14 -1.95
N PHE A 87 1.83 -3.29 -1.78
CA PHE A 87 2.43 -4.61 -1.53
C PHE A 87 2.15 -5.13 -0.12
N ALA A 88 2.06 -4.28 0.90
CA ALA A 88 1.62 -4.69 2.24
C ALA A 88 0.17 -5.22 2.21
N ALA A 89 -0.73 -4.49 1.54
CA ALA A 89 -2.11 -4.92 1.35
C ALA A 89 -2.21 -6.20 0.51
N ALA A 90 -1.47 -6.29 -0.60
CA ALA A 90 -1.47 -7.47 -1.47
C ALA A 90 -0.95 -8.72 -0.74
N THR A 91 0.12 -8.58 0.04
CA THR A 91 0.66 -9.69 0.85
C THR A 91 -0.34 -10.14 1.90
N LEU A 92 -0.92 -9.22 2.67
CA LEU A 92 -1.94 -9.52 3.66
C LEU A 92 -3.14 -10.21 3.01
N MET A 93 -3.64 -9.67 1.89
CA MET A 93 -4.78 -10.22 1.16
C MET A 93 -4.50 -11.63 0.62
N SER A 94 -3.31 -11.84 0.07
CA SER A 94 -2.89 -13.15 -0.46
C SER A 94 -2.78 -14.23 0.63
N LEU A 95 -2.35 -13.85 1.83
CA LEU A 95 -2.25 -14.76 2.97
C LEU A 95 -3.61 -15.06 3.59
N CYS A 96 -4.53 -14.10 3.59
CA CYS A 96 -5.89 -14.28 4.10
C CYS A 96 -6.80 -15.00 3.10
N PHE A 97 -6.65 -14.71 1.79
CA PHE A 97 -7.57 -15.13 0.72
C PHE A 97 -6.78 -15.54 -0.53
N ARG A 98 -6.27 -16.77 -0.57
CA ARG A 98 -5.37 -17.26 -1.63
C ARG A 98 -5.88 -17.04 -3.06
N ASN A 99 -7.18 -17.15 -3.27
CA ASN A 99 -7.78 -16.99 -4.60
C ASN A 99 -7.67 -15.56 -5.15
N THR A 100 -7.38 -14.57 -4.31
CA THR A 100 -7.24 -13.16 -4.71
C THR A 100 -5.78 -12.76 -5.02
N THR A 101 -4.81 -13.65 -4.80
CA THR A 101 -3.38 -13.37 -4.88
C THR A 101 -2.98 -12.73 -6.22
N PHE A 102 -3.43 -13.33 -7.34
CA PHE A 102 -3.08 -12.82 -8.66
C PHE A 102 -3.58 -11.39 -8.86
N LEU A 103 -4.84 -11.12 -8.53
CA LEU A 103 -5.44 -9.78 -8.69
C LEU A 103 -4.78 -8.76 -7.76
N ALA A 104 -4.48 -9.15 -6.52
CA ALA A 104 -3.84 -8.26 -5.56
C ALA A 104 -2.42 -7.86 -6.01
N ILE A 105 -1.63 -8.81 -6.48
CA ILE A 105 -0.26 -8.54 -6.99
C ILE A 105 -0.33 -7.74 -8.29
N ALA A 106 -1.21 -8.09 -9.23
CA ALA A 106 -1.38 -7.36 -10.48
C ALA A 106 -1.74 -5.90 -10.24
N PHE A 107 -2.66 -5.62 -9.30
CA PHE A 107 -3.00 -4.26 -8.89
C PHE A 107 -1.81 -3.52 -8.28
N ALA A 108 -1.05 -4.16 -7.38
CA ALA A 108 0.13 -3.55 -6.77
C ALA A 108 1.20 -3.20 -7.82
N LEU A 109 1.44 -4.08 -8.80
CA LEU A 109 2.36 -3.83 -9.91
C LEU A 109 1.88 -2.67 -10.80
N LEU A 110 0.59 -2.59 -11.09
CA LEU A 110 0.02 -1.48 -11.86
C LEU A 110 0.20 -0.14 -11.16
N VAL A 111 -0.04 -0.09 -9.84
CA VAL A 111 0.23 1.11 -9.03
C VAL A 111 1.72 1.45 -9.07
N CYS A 112 2.61 0.48 -8.90
CA CYS A 112 4.05 0.68 -8.98
C CYS A 112 4.50 1.24 -10.33
N TYR A 113 4.02 0.65 -11.42
CA TYR A 113 4.28 1.14 -12.77
C TYR A 113 3.85 2.60 -12.92
N SER A 114 2.66 2.95 -12.42
CA SER A 114 2.17 4.33 -12.49
C SER A 114 3.09 5.34 -11.81
N ARG A 115 3.80 4.97 -10.72
CA ARG A 115 4.72 5.89 -10.01
C ARG A 115 5.98 6.18 -10.80
N VAL A 116 6.52 5.18 -11.51
CA VAL A 116 7.66 5.35 -12.43
C VAL A 116 7.22 6.16 -13.66
N TYR A 117 6.08 5.79 -14.26
CA TYR A 117 5.53 6.50 -15.42
C TYR A 117 5.29 7.99 -15.13
N LEU A 118 4.76 8.32 -13.96
CA LEU A 118 4.55 9.69 -13.50
C LEU A 118 5.85 10.41 -13.08
N LYS A 119 7.01 9.75 -13.18
CA LYS A 119 8.35 10.29 -12.89
C LYS A 119 8.53 10.80 -11.44
N VAL A 120 7.73 10.31 -10.49
CA VAL A 120 7.77 10.74 -9.09
C VAL A 120 8.64 9.86 -8.20
N HIS A 121 9.04 8.68 -8.67
CA HIS A 121 9.90 7.72 -7.99
C HIS A 121 10.86 7.02 -8.96
N TYR A 122 12.03 6.66 -8.47
CA TYR A 122 12.95 5.77 -9.17
C TYR A 122 12.47 4.32 -9.11
N PRO A 123 12.84 3.45 -10.07
CA PRO A 123 12.54 2.01 -9.97
C PRO A 123 13.03 1.35 -8.67
N SER A 124 14.18 1.79 -8.15
CA SER A 124 14.72 1.31 -6.86
C SER A 124 13.87 1.70 -5.65
N ASP A 125 13.17 2.86 -5.69
CA ASP A 125 12.23 3.25 -4.62
C ASP A 125 11.01 2.33 -4.60
N ILE A 126 10.59 1.89 -5.79
CA ILE A 126 9.48 0.94 -5.97
C ILE A 126 9.89 -0.43 -5.42
N LEU A 127 11.07 -0.92 -5.80
CA LEU A 127 11.57 -2.21 -5.32
C LEU A 127 11.73 -2.22 -3.80
N GLY A 128 12.38 -1.19 -3.25
CA GLY A 128 12.51 -1.04 -1.80
C GLY A 128 11.16 -0.95 -1.08
N GLY A 129 10.21 -0.20 -1.65
CA GLY A 129 8.85 -0.12 -1.13
C GLY A 129 8.12 -1.47 -1.18
N ALA A 130 8.23 -2.21 -2.28
CA ALA A 130 7.60 -3.51 -2.44
C ALA A 130 8.13 -4.54 -1.41
N ILE A 131 9.45 -4.63 -1.25
CA ILE A 131 10.07 -5.53 -0.27
C ILE A 131 9.63 -5.15 1.15
N TYR A 132 9.76 -3.87 1.50
CA TYR A 132 9.40 -3.37 2.82
C TYR A 132 7.92 -3.58 3.14
N GLY A 133 7.03 -3.20 2.23
CA GLY A 133 5.59 -3.38 2.39
C GLY A 133 5.19 -4.86 2.53
N SER A 134 5.79 -5.75 1.73
CA SER A 134 5.55 -7.20 1.84
C SER A 134 5.96 -7.74 3.21
N LEU A 135 7.08 -7.27 3.77
CA LEU A 135 7.52 -7.65 5.10
C LEU A 135 6.53 -7.19 6.17
N ILE A 136 6.10 -5.92 6.13
CA ILE A 136 5.11 -5.38 7.09
C ILE A 136 3.78 -6.14 6.96
N GLY A 137 3.29 -6.38 5.75
CA GLY A 137 2.07 -7.15 5.49
C GLY A 137 2.13 -8.57 6.08
N TYR A 138 3.26 -9.26 5.90
CA TYR A 138 3.50 -10.57 6.49
C TYR A 138 3.53 -10.53 8.02
N LEU A 139 4.24 -9.58 8.61
CA LEU A 139 4.31 -9.43 10.07
C LEU A 139 2.94 -9.13 10.68
N CYS A 140 2.16 -8.26 10.06
CA CYS A 140 0.79 -7.95 10.50
C CYS A 140 -0.14 -9.15 10.35
N TYR A 141 -0.03 -9.94 9.27
CA TYR A 141 -0.74 -11.20 9.16
C TYR A 141 -0.41 -12.13 10.34
N ARG A 142 0.88 -12.36 10.60
CA ARG A 142 1.34 -13.29 11.63
C ARG A 142 0.98 -12.84 13.06
N HIS A 143 1.11 -11.55 13.35
CA HIS A 143 1.01 -11.05 14.72
C HIS A 143 -0.33 -10.38 15.06
N ILE A 144 -1.06 -9.86 14.07
CA ILE A 144 -2.33 -9.17 14.29
C ILE A 144 -3.50 -10.05 13.82
N TYR A 145 -3.54 -10.40 12.52
CA TYR A 145 -4.65 -11.16 11.94
C TYR A 145 -4.89 -12.49 12.64
N THR A 146 -3.84 -13.29 12.83
CA THR A 146 -3.96 -14.60 13.48
C THR A 146 -4.39 -14.49 14.95
N ARG A 147 -4.00 -13.42 15.65
CA ARG A 147 -4.44 -13.18 17.05
C ARG A 147 -5.90 -12.75 17.09
N ILE A 148 -6.33 -11.86 16.20
CA ILE A 148 -7.75 -11.46 16.11
C ILE A 148 -8.61 -12.69 15.86
N LEU A 149 -8.22 -13.58 14.93
CA LEU A 149 -8.98 -14.79 14.65
C LEU A 149 -9.05 -15.76 15.84
N LYS A 150 -7.94 -15.94 16.56
CA LYS A 150 -7.93 -16.77 17.78
C LYS A 150 -8.84 -16.22 18.89
N PHE A 151 -8.96 -14.90 18.97
CA PHE A 151 -9.83 -14.25 19.95
C PHE A 151 -11.32 -14.37 19.58
N ILE A 152 -11.63 -14.29 18.28
CA ILE A 152 -13.03 -14.29 17.80
C ILE A 152 -13.56 -15.71 17.57
N LYS A 153 -12.67 -16.67 17.29
CA LYS A 153 -12.99 -18.09 17.05
C LYS A 153 -12.20 -18.94 18.05
N PRO A 154 -12.62 -18.93 19.34
CA PRO A 154 -11.98 -19.73 20.38
C PRO A 154 -12.13 -21.23 20.12
#